data_3f8a8213b4286a683a557e124720e620
#
_entry.id   3f8a8213b4286a683a557e124720e620
#
_cell.length_a   1.000
_cell.length_b   1.000
_cell.length_c   1.000
_cell.angle_alpha   90.00
_cell.angle_beta   90.00
_cell.angle_gamma   90.00
#
_symmetry.space_group_name_H-M   'P 1'
#
loop_
_entity.id
_entity.type
_entity.pdbx_description
1 polymer ?
#
loop_
_entity_poly.entity_id
_entity_poly.type
_entity_poly.pdbx_seq_one_letter_code
_entity_poly.pdbx_strand_id
1 'polypeptide(L)'
;MAQNESFRWFDRLGKGDIKRKIAVTGAVHAGKTTRLKAMFYELASVGIEAAGFVEEAVFEGEQRVGYDFVDVVTGEHCVVARKRVEGEKYSFCEEAWGWAEARLRASEGKSVLIIDELGRLEGHGEGLMPGLKLSIMSAPRHVIASVRCDALERIESQIGFFDEVIVV
;
A
#
# COMPACT_ATOMS: atom_id res chain seq x y z
N MET A 1 4.60 -0.73 40.29
CA MET A 1 5.27 -1.10 39.05
C MET A 1 4.43 -0.58 37.89
N ALA A 2 4.81 0.55 37.32
CA ALA A 2 4.14 1.08 36.14
C ALA A 2 4.46 0.15 34.95
N GLN A 3 3.47 -0.54 34.43
CA GLN A 3 3.57 -1.22 33.16
C GLN A 3 3.80 -0.12 32.11
N ASN A 4 4.96 -0.14 31.52
CA ASN A 4 5.33 0.67 30.37
C ASN A 4 4.47 0.15 29.21
N GLU A 5 3.24 0.63 29.06
CA GLU A 5 2.45 0.40 27.85
C GLU A 5 3.22 1.08 26.73
N SER A 6 4.01 0.29 26.03
CA SER A 6 4.67 0.76 24.81
C SER A 6 3.56 1.17 23.85
N PHE A 7 3.42 2.48 23.63
CA PHE A 7 2.44 3.06 22.74
C PHE A 7 2.62 2.45 21.33
N ARG A 8 1.64 1.65 20.89
CA ARG A 8 1.69 0.98 19.59
C ARG A 8 1.24 1.95 18.50
N TRP A 9 1.86 1.91 17.33
CA TRP A 9 1.58 2.82 16.22
C TRP A 9 0.08 2.85 15.86
N PHE A 10 -0.63 1.72 15.98
CA PHE A 10 -2.06 1.64 15.67
C PHE A 10 -2.98 2.19 16.77
N ASP A 11 -2.48 2.43 17.99
CA ASP A 11 -3.23 3.15 19.03
C ASP A 11 -3.52 4.60 18.56
N ARG A 12 -2.72 5.10 17.61
CA ARG A 12 -2.90 6.41 16.97
C ARG A 12 -4.03 6.43 15.93
N LEU A 13 -4.52 5.27 15.46
CA LEU A 13 -5.65 5.22 14.54
C LEU A 13 -6.96 5.63 15.23
N GLY A 14 -6.98 5.69 16.55
CA GLY A 14 -8.01 6.30 17.37
C GLY A 14 -9.42 5.70 17.20
N LYS A 15 -10.20 5.76 18.27
CA LYS A 15 -11.64 5.50 18.25
C LYS A 15 -12.34 6.82 17.93
N GLY A 16 -12.48 7.19 16.64
CA GLY A 16 -13.11 8.44 16.25
C GLY A 16 -13.38 8.57 14.76
N ASP A 17 -14.11 9.61 14.38
CA ASP A 17 -14.46 9.88 12.97
C ASP A 17 -13.29 10.39 12.13
N ILE A 18 -12.19 10.81 12.77
CA ILE A 18 -11.01 11.33 12.07
C ILE A 18 -10.23 10.17 11.45
N LYS A 19 -10.23 10.12 10.13
CA LYS A 19 -9.48 9.14 9.36
C LYS A 19 -8.05 9.63 9.13
N ARG A 20 -7.07 8.77 9.37
CA ARG A 20 -5.64 9.09 9.29
C ARG A 20 -5.01 8.46 8.06
N LYS A 21 -4.03 9.13 7.51
CA LYS A 21 -3.16 8.64 6.44
C LYS A 21 -1.74 8.49 6.98
N ILE A 22 -1.17 7.31 6.80
CA ILE A 22 0.20 6.96 7.23
C ILE A 22 0.99 6.58 5.99
N ALA A 23 2.12 7.24 5.77
CA ALA A 23 3.07 6.86 4.74
C ALA A 23 4.20 6.00 5.33
N VAL A 24 4.55 4.93 4.64
CA VAL A 24 5.80 4.18 4.84
C VAL A 24 6.72 4.54 3.69
N THR A 25 7.84 5.18 3.97
CA THR A 25 8.79 5.64 2.95
C THR A 25 10.20 5.13 3.24
N GLY A 26 11.09 5.28 2.28
CA GLY A 26 12.49 4.86 2.40
C GLY A 26 13.12 4.63 1.04
N ALA A 27 14.39 4.27 1.05
CA ALA A 27 15.12 3.95 -0.17
C ALA A 27 14.51 2.76 -0.93
N VAL A 28 14.92 2.58 -2.18
CA VAL A 28 14.57 1.38 -2.95
C VAL A 28 15.11 0.16 -2.20
N HIS A 29 14.28 -0.87 -2.07
CA HIS A 29 14.58 -2.10 -1.32
C HIS A 29 14.79 -1.94 0.20
N ALA A 30 14.39 -0.83 0.80
CA ALA A 30 14.49 -0.61 2.26
C ALA A 30 13.50 -1.44 3.10
N GLY A 31 12.62 -2.21 2.47
CA GLY A 31 11.67 -3.08 3.19
C GLY A 31 10.28 -2.47 3.42
N LYS A 32 9.87 -1.48 2.61
CA LYS A 32 8.54 -0.84 2.70
C LYS A 32 7.40 -1.86 2.64
N THR A 33 7.39 -2.72 1.63
CA THR A 33 6.39 -3.80 1.48
C THR A 33 6.37 -4.74 2.69
N THR A 34 7.55 -5.13 3.19
CA THR A 34 7.68 -5.95 4.40
C THR A 34 7.06 -5.24 5.61
N ARG A 35 7.28 -3.94 5.75
CA ARG A 35 6.68 -3.14 6.82
C ARG A 35 5.16 -3.08 6.69
N LEU A 36 4.62 -2.86 5.49
CA LEU A 36 3.16 -2.87 5.26
C LEU A 36 2.53 -4.21 5.65
N LYS A 37 3.16 -5.32 5.26
CA LYS A 37 2.68 -6.67 5.64
C LYS A 37 2.70 -6.88 7.16
N ALA A 38 3.76 -6.45 7.84
CA ALA A 38 3.83 -6.50 9.29
C ALA A 38 2.70 -5.67 9.93
N MET A 39 2.46 -4.46 9.44
CA MET A 39 1.37 -3.60 9.92
C MET A 39 -0.01 -4.25 9.71
N PHE A 40 -0.24 -4.93 8.58
CA PHE A 40 -1.47 -5.70 8.36
C PHE A 40 -1.68 -6.78 9.42
N TYR A 41 -0.65 -7.58 9.72
CA TYR A 41 -0.74 -8.63 10.75
C TYR A 41 -0.90 -8.06 12.16
N GLU A 42 -0.25 -6.94 12.46
CA GLU A 42 -0.42 -6.23 13.73
C GLU A 42 -1.87 -5.77 13.92
N LEU A 43 -2.50 -5.17 12.89
CA LEU A 43 -3.92 -4.78 12.91
C LEU A 43 -4.84 -5.99 13.11
N ALA A 44 -4.61 -7.05 12.35
CA ALA A 44 -5.40 -8.28 12.45
C ALA A 44 -5.32 -8.89 13.86
N SER A 45 -4.16 -8.85 14.50
CA SER A 45 -3.94 -9.39 15.86
C SER A 45 -4.77 -8.69 16.94
N VAL A 46 -5.22 -7.46 16.68
CA VAL A 46 -6.07 -6.67 17.61
C VAL A 46 -7.49 -6.47 17.09
N GLY A 47 -7.88 -7.21 16.07
CA GLY A 47 -9.24 -7.21 15.52
C GLY A 47 -9.60 -5.98 14.68
N ILE A 48 -8.62 -5.21 14.21
CA ILE A 48 -8.85 -4.09 13.29
C ILE A 48 -8.85 -4.64 11.86
N GLU A 49 -9.99 -4.51 11.18
CA GLU A 49 -10.13 -4.98 9.81
C GLU A 49 -9.40 -4.08 8.82
N ALA A 50 -8.45 -4.65 8.11
CA ALA A 50 -7.74 -4.01 7.02
C ALA A 50 -7.89 -4.83 5.73
N ALA A 51 -7.86 -4.16 4.60
CA ALA A 51 -7.82 -4.79 3.27
C ALA A 51 -6.99 -3.96 2.31
N GLY A 52 -6.69 -4.49 1.17
CA GLY A 52 -5.88 -3.85 0.14
C GLY A 52 -4.89 -4.82 -0.47
N PHE A 53 -3.81 -4.32 -1.00
CA PHE A 53 -2.80 -5.15 -1.67
C PHE A 53 -1.40 -4.56 -1.52
N VAL A 54 -0.42 -5.43 -1.70
CA VAL A 54 1.01 -5.08 -1.76
C VAL A 54 1.60 -5.52 -3.10
N GLU A 55 2.74 -4.93 -3.48
CA GLU A 55 3.50 -5.34 -4.66
C GLU A 55 4.67 -6.22 -4.23
N GLU A 56 4.72 -7.46 -4.70
CA GLU A 56 5.77 -8.40 -4.41
C GLU A 56 6.63 -8.70 -5.63
N ALA A 57 7.95 -8.73 -5.43
CA ALA A 57 8.87 -9.18 -6.45
C ALA A 57 8.77 -10.70 -6.66
N VAL A 58 8.77 -11.11 -7.92
CA VAL A 58 8.75 -12.53 -8.33
C VAL A 58 10.15 -12.94 -8.76
N PHE A 59 10.62 -14.07 -8.26
CA PHE A 59 11.95 -14.60 -8.52
C PHE A 59 11.90 -15.99 -9.15
N GLU A 60 12.81 -16.24 -10.09
CA GLU A 60 13.19 -17.57 -10.57
C GLU A 60 14.64 -17.82 -10.16
N GLY A 61 14.86 -18.69 -9.15
CA GLY A 61 16.14 -18.79 -8.46
C GLY A 61 16.51 -17.46 -7.78
N GLU A 62 17.68 -16.94 -8.08
CA GLU A 62 18.14 -15.63 -7.56
C GLU A 62 17.77 -14.45 -8.45
N GLN A 63 17.22 -14.70 -9.63
CA GLN A 63 16.90 -13.67 -10.60
C GLN A 63 15.47 -13.17 -10.40
N ARG A 64 15.33 -11.85 -10.23
CA ARG A 64 14.00 -11.21 -10.24
C ARG A 64 13.46 -11.18 -11.68
N VAL A 65 12.28 -11.79 -11.86
CA VAL A 65 11.63 -11.93 -13.17
C VAL A 65 10.35 -11.10 -13.30
N GLY A 66 9.87 -10.49 -12.22
CA GLY A 66 8.67 -9.69 -12.30
C GLY A 66 8.19 -9.14 -10.98
N TYR A 67 6.95 -8.68 -11.02
CA TYR A 67 6.19 -8.18 -9.87
C TYR A 67 4.74 -8.63 -9.97
N ASP A 68 4.14 -8.94 -8.84
CA ASP A 68 2.73 -9.24 -8.68
C ASP A 68 2.10 -8.30 -7.64
N PHE A 69 0.86 -7.88 -7.87
CA PHE A 69 0.02 -7.46 -6.77
C PHE A 69 -0.46 -8.66 -6.00
N VAL A 70 -0.48 -8.56 -4.68
CA VAL A 70 -0.93 -9.61 -3.77
C VAL A 70 -1.95 -9.02 -2.81
N ASP A 71 -3.17 -9.56 -2.82
CA ASP A 71 -4.22 -9.19 -1.87
C ASP A 71 -3.80 -9.59 -0.45
N VAL A 72 -3.79 -8.63 0.49
CA VAL A 72 -3.29 -8.88 1.85
C VAL A 72 -4.18 -9.80 2.68
N VAL A 73 -5.47 -9.93 2.30
CA VAL A 73 -6.46 -10.76 3.02
C VAL A 73 -6.51 -12.17 2.44
N THR A 74 -6.62 -12.29 1.12
CA THR A 74 -6.85 -13.56 0.43
C THR A 74 -5.56 -14.24 -0.04
N GLY A 75 -4.50 -13.46 -0.23
CA GLY A 75 -3.25 -13.93 -0.85
C GLY A 75 -3.36 -14.15 -2.36
N GLU A 76 -4.46 -13.73 -3.01
CA GLU A 76 -4.58 -13.80 -4.47
C GLU A 76 -3.55 -12.90 -5.14
N HIS A 77 -2.98 -13.41 -6.23
CA HIS A 77 -1.98 -12.72 -7.02
C HIS A 77 -2.54 -12.22 -8.35
N CYS A 78 -2.06 -11.05 -8.77
CA CYS A 78 -2.26 -10.54 -10.13
C CYS A 78 -0.93 -10.07 -10.71
N VAL A 79 -0.59 -10.56 -11.90
CA VAL A 79 0.66 -10.19 -12.57
C VAL A 79 0.65 -8.69 -12.91
N VAL A 80 1.64 -7.95 -12.41
CA VAL A 80 1.86 -6.53 -12.74
C VAL A 80 2.85 -6.39 -13.88
N ALA A 81 3.99 -7.09 -13.78
CA ALA A 81 5.04 -7.02 -14.77
C ALA A 81 5.85 -8.31 -14.83
N ARG A 82 6.32 -8.64 -16.02
CA ARG A 82 7.28 -9.74 -16.24
C ARG A 82 8.45 -9.25 -17.10
N LYS A 83 9.64 -9.79 -16.80
CA LYS A 83 10.83 -9.54 -17.60
C LYS A 83 10.68 -10.20 -18.97
N ARG A 84 11.00 -9.49 -20.03
CA ARG A 84 11.04 -10.08 -21.38
C ARG A 84 12.25 -11.01 -21.51
N VAL A 85 12.10 -12.10 -22.27
CA VAL A 85 13.16 -13.09 -22.50
C VAL A 85 14.37 -12.45 -23.19
N GLU A 86 14.14 -11.40 -23.97
CA GLU A 86 15.20 -10.65 -24.67
C GLU A 86 15.27 -9.22 -24.11
N GLY A 87 16.21 -8.97 -23.20
CA GLY A 87 16.53 -7.65 -22.68
C GLY A 87 16.12 -7.41 -21.21
N GLU A 88 16.55 -6.25 -20.69
CA GLU A 88 16.31 -5.87 -19.27
C GLU A 88 14.94 -5.24 -19.00
N LYS A 89 14.09 -5.09 -20.01
CA LYS A 89 12.82 -4.38 -19.91
C LYS A 89 11.68 -5.29 -19.41
N TYR A 90 10.84 -4.73 -18.53
CA TYR A 90 9.60 -5.36 -18.10
C TYR A 90 8.46 -5.11 -19.08
N SER A 91 7.63 -6.13 -19.27
CA SER A 91 6.32 -6.01 -19.94
C SER A 91 5.27 -5.88 -18.87
N PHE A 92 4.49 -4.81 -18.89
CA PHE A 92 3.41 -4.55 -17.94
C PHE A 92 2.10 -5.19 -18.40
N CYS A 93 1.32 -5.67 -17.44
CA CYS A 93 0.01 -6.28 -17.66
C CYS A 93 -1.07 -5.22 -17.42
N GLU A 94 -1.85 -4.90 -18.44
CA GLU A 94 -2.90 -3.88 -18.34
C GLU A 94 -4.03 -4.28 -17.39
N GLU A 95 -4.30 -5.59 -17.26
CA GLU A 95 -5.31 -6.13 -16.36
C GLU A 95 -5.01 -5.85 -14.88
N ALA A 96 -3.75 -5.61 -14.53
CA ALA A 96 -3.34 -5.32 -13.15
C ALA A 96 -4.05 -4.08 -12.58
N TRP A 97 -4.27 -3.05 -13.38
CA TRP A 97 -4.97 -1.84 -12.95
C TRP A 97 -6.45 -2.12 -12.62
N GLY A 98 -7.13 -2.86 -13.47
CA GLY A 98 -8.52 -3.28 -13.23
C GLY A 98 -8.65 -4.16 -11.98
N TRP A 99 -7.70 -5.07 -11.77
CA TRP A 99 -7.64 -5.88 -10.56
C TRP A 99 -7.44 -5.03 -9.30
N ALA A 100 -6.49 -4.09 -9.34
CA ALA A 100 -6.21 -3.19 -8.22
C ALA A 100 -7.42 -2.32 -7.88
N GLU A 101 -8.10 -1.75 -8.88
CA GLU A 101 -9.35 -0.99 -8.66
C GLU A 101 -10.46 -1.84 -8.05
N ALA A 102 -10.59 -3.11 -8.46
CA ALA A 102 -11.54 -4.03 -7.86
C ALA A 102 -11.21 -4.28 -6.37
N ARG A 103 -9.93 -4.38 -5.99
CA ARG A 103 -9.49 -4.51 -4.59
C ARG A 103 -9.76 -3.24 -3.79
N LEU A 104 -9.55 -2.06 -4.36
CA LEU A 104 -9.92 -0.79 -3.73
C LEU A 104 -11.41 -0.75 -3.40
N ARG A 105 -12.27 -1.16 -4.34
CA ARG A 105 -13.72 -1.27 -4.11
C ARG A 105 -14.08 -2.35 -3.07
N ALA A 106 -13.48 -3.53 -3.17
CA ALA A 106 -13.71 -4.62 -2.23
C ALA A 106 -13.27 -4.29 -0.79
N SER A 107 -12.36 -3.32 -0.63
CA SER A 107 -11.91 -2.83 0.68
C SER A 107 -12.87 -1.81 1.31
N GLU A 108 -13.91 -1.36 0.61
CA GLU A 108 -14.94 -0.49 1.19
C GLU A 108 -15.64 -1.20 2.37
N GLY A 109 -15.86 -0.45 3.44
CA GLY A 109 -16.38 -1.01 4.70
C GLY A 109 -15.32 -1.58 5.66
N LYS A 110 -14.05 -1.69 5.25
CA LYS A 110 -12.95 -2.01 6.15
C LYS A 110 -12.41 -0.75 6.82
N SER A 111 -11.87 -0.91 8.04
CA SER A 111 -11.37 0.22 8.84
C SER A 111 -10.10 0.83 8.26
N VAL A 112 -9.27 0.03 7.60
CA VAL A 112 -7.96 0.42 7.07
C VAL A 112 -7.78 -0.08 5.64
N LEU A 113 -7.35 0.82 4.76
CA LEU A 113 -6.86 0.48 3.42
C LEU A 113 -5.34 0.41 3.45
N ILE A 114 -4.79 -0.69 2.95
CA ILE A 114 -3.35 -0.87 2.73
C ILE A 114 -3.09 -0.85 1.23
N ILE A 115 -2.16 0.00 0.80
CA ILE A 115 -1.77 0.13 -0.60
C ILE A 115 -0.26 0.30 -0.72
N ASP A 116 0.36 -0.45 -1.61
CA ASP A 116 1.80 -0.43 -1.83
C ASP A 116 2.18 0.34 -3.11
N GLU A 117 3.40 0.87 -3.09
CA GLU A 117 4.15 1.43 -4.21
C GLU A 117 3.48 2.65 -4.89
N LEU A 118 2.97 3.61 -4.08
CA LEU A 118 2.60 4.91 -4.62
C LEU A 118 3.85 5.67 -5.09
N GLY A 119 4.01 5.78 -6.39
CA GLY A 119 5.21 6.28 -7.03
C GLY A 119 4.97 7.50 -7.92
N ARG A 120 5.75 7.57 -8.98
CA ARG A 120 5.73 8.73 -9.90
C ARG A 120 4.44 8.84 -10.68
N LEU A 121 3.86 7.72 -11.13
CA LEU A 121 2.58 7.73 -11.85
C LEU A 121 1.48 8.32 -10.97
N GLU A 122 1.37 7.83 -9.75
CA GLU A 122 0.38 8.29 -8.78
C GLU A 122 0.61 9.76 -8.41
N GLY A 123 1.86 10.19 -8.31
CA GLY A 123 2.21 11.59 -8.10
C GLY A 123 1.77 12.53 -9.25
N HIS A 124 1.61 12.01 -10.46
CA HIS A 124 1.06 12.72 -11.61
C HIS A 124 -0.47 12.55 -11.79
N GLY A 125 -1.13 11.84 -10.88
CA GLY A 125 -2.56 11.58 -10.93
C GLY A 125 -2.95 10.41 -11.84
N GLU A 126 -1.98 9.59 -12.22
CA GLU A 126 -2.12 8.42 -13.08
C GLU A 126 -2.07 7.10 -12.27
N GLY A 127 -1.97 5.96 -12.94
CA GLY A 127 -1.85 4.66 -12.29
C GLY A 127 -3.00 4.37 -11.34
N LEU A 128 -2.70 4.11 -10.08
CA LEU A 128 -3.68 3.81 -9.03
C LEU A 128 -4.41 5.06 -8.50
N MET A 129 -3.90 6.27 -8.78
CA MET A 129 -4.39 7.49 -8.13
C MET A 129 -5.86 7.80 -8.40
N PRO A 130 -6.43 7.66 -9.62
CA PRO A 130 -7.84 7.92 -9.85
C PRO A 130 -8.75 7.01 -9.01
N GLY A 131 -8.48 5.72 -8.98
CA GLY A 131 -9.21 4.74 -8.17
C GLY A 131 -9.05 4.98 -6.67
N LEU A 132 -7.85 5.31 -6.23
CA LEU A 132 -7.56 5.63 -4.82
C LEU A 132 -8.32 6.86 -4.34
N LYS A 133 -8.31 7.94 -5.10
CA LYS A 133 -9.09 9.15 -4.78
C LYS A 133 -10.57 8.85 -4.63
N LEU A 134 -11.14 8.16 -5.61
CA LEU A 134 -12.54 7.78 -5.59
C LEU A 134 -12.86 6.91 -4.36
N SER A 135 -12.01 5.94 -4.06
CA SER A 135 -12.15 5.04 -2.93
C SER A 135 -12.09 5.75 -1.57
N ILE A 136 -11.20 6.72 -1.41
CA ILE A 136 -11.10 7.54 -0.18
C ILE A 136 -12.33 8.45 -0.03
N MET A 137 -12.83 9.01 -1.12
CA MET A 137 -13.99 9.91 -1.11
C MET A 137 -15.31 9.16 -0.85
N SER A 138 -15.50 8.00 -1.46
CA SER A 138 -16.73 7.22 -1.34
C SER A 138 -16.86 6.49 0.00
N ALA A 139 -15.74 6.04 0.55
CA ALA A 139 -15.70 5.30 1.82
C ALA A 139 -14.49 5.76 2.66
N PRO A 140 -14.62 6.87 3.40
CA PRO A 140 -13.54 7.40 4.24
C PRO A 140 -13.08 6.37 5.27
N ARG A 141 -11.78 6.08 5.27
CA ARG A 141 -11.11 5.13 6.19
C ARG A 141 -9.66 5.52 6.40
N HIS A 142 -9.01 4.87 7.35
CA HIS A 142 -7.57 5.02 7.49
C HIS A 142 -6.86 4.48 6.23
N VAL A 143 -5.78 5.13 5.82
CA VAL A 143 -4.94 4.70 4.69
C VAL A 143 -3.52 4.52 5.18
N ILE A 144 -2.95 3.37 4.89
CA ILE A 144 -1.54 3.08 5.11
C ILE A 144 -0.94 2.76 3.75
N ALA A 145 -0.05 3.62 3.28
CA ALA A 145 0.54 3.48 1.96
C ALA A 145 2.06 3.44 2.02
N SER A 146 2.69 2.58 1.21
CA SER A 146 4.09 2.82 0.92
C SER A 146 4.20 3.86 -0.19
N VAL A 147 5.12 4.81 0.01
CA VAL A 147 5.31 5.94 -0.88
C VAL A 147 6.78 6.08 -1.20
N ARG A 148 7.10 6.24 -2.48
CA ARG A 148 8.47 6.56 -2.88
C ARG A 148 8.85 7.93 -2.33
N CYS A 149 10.05 8.05 -1.76
CA CYS A 149 10.51 9.30 -1.14
C CYS A 149 10.53 10.48 -2.13
N ASP A 150 10.83 10.24 -3.41
CA ASP A 150 10.82 11.25 -4.47
C ASP A 150 9.42 11.63 -4.99
N ALA A 151 8.38 10.95 -4.53
CA ALA A 151 6.99 11.20 -4.92
C ALA A 151 6.12 11.74 -3.77
N LEU A 152 6.59 11.74 -2.52
CA LEU A 152 5.80 12.02 -1.32
C LEU A 152 4.99 13.33 -1.44
N GLU A 153 5.64 14.46 -1.73
CA GLU A 153 4.98 15.77 -1.85
C GLU A 153 3.90 15.77 -2.94
N ARG A 154 4.15 15.08 -4.06
CA ARG A 154 3.18 15.01 -5.16
C ARG A 154 1.99 14.12 -4.80
N ILE A 155 2.22 13.03 -4.07
CA ILE A 155 1.13 12.18 -3.55
C ILE A 155 0.29 12.98 -2.56
N GLU A 156 0.91 13.71 -1.65
CA GLU A 156 0.20 14.60 -0.71
C GLU A 156 -0.62 15.69 -1.42
N SER A 157 -0.14 16.23 -2.53
CA SER A 157 -0.92 17.17 -3.32
C SER A 157 -2.18 16.57 -3.94
N GLN A 158 -2.21 15.25 -4.11
CA GLN A 158 -3.33 14.50 -4.70
C GLN A 158 -4.38 14.07 -3.66
N ILE A 159 -3.94 13.60 -2.50
CA ILE A 159 -4.83 13.00 -1.48
C ILE A 159 -4.79 13.72 -0.12
N GLY A 160 -4.05 14.82 -0.01
CA GLY A 160 -3.80 15.54 1.25
C GLY A 160 -2.64 14.96 2.05
N PHE A 161 -2.17 15.71 3.03
CA PHE A 161 -1.02 15.35 3.86
C PHE A 161 -1.19 14.02 4.57
N PHE A 162 -0.07 13.32 4.76
CA PHE A 162 0.01 12.20 5.68
C PHE A 162 0.15 12.70 7.11
N ASP A 163 -0.63 12.11 8.02
CA ASP A 163 -0.59 12.43 9.45
C ASP A 163 0.68 11.90 10.12
N GLU A 164 1.27 10.88 9.51
CA GLU A 164 2.51 10.25 9.97
C GLU A 164 3.32 9.72 8.77
N VAL A 165 4.64 9.90 8.83
CA VAL A 165 5.59 9.35 7.85
C VAL A 165 6.58 8.46 8.60
N ILE A 166 6.53 7.16 8.31
CA ILE A 166 7.44 6.15 8.85
C ILE A 166 8.54 5.92 7.84
N VAL A 167 9.78 6.15 8.23
CA VAL A 167 10.96 5.88 7.39
C VAL A 167 11.55 4.52 7.75
N VAL A 168 11.77 3.67 6.76
CA VAL A 168 12.38 2.34 6.89
C VAL A 168 13.70 2.26 6.16
#